data_3ff52130254504585221c19732f3c8e9
#
_entry.id   3ff52130254504585221c19732f3c8e9
#
_cell.length_a   1.000
_cell.length_b   1.000
_cell.length_c   1.000
_cell.angle_alpha   90.00
_cell.angle_beta   90.00
_cell.angle_gamma   90.00
#
_symmetry.space_group_name_H-M   'P 1'
#
loop_
_entity.id
_entity.type
_entity.pdbx_description
1 polymer ?
#
loop_
_entity_poly.entity_id
_entity_poly.type
_entity_poly.pdbx_seq_one_letter_code
_entity_poly.pdbx_strand_id
1 'polypeptide(L)'
;MKRLAILFLTISLLQISCSRNEKNVFGGFFIDKTLRINYIHTGNDKEESFKAKYLYDDGLWFGRTKNMINPYRLGDYYYELRDLDSDKVIYSDGMTTYFSQWQKSLEAKIVNKSFNESIRIPYPTKDARLIMYRIDSLDVMHQVWEYVIDKKAKRFVEPTPNHNNRILRLLDSGDPKKKVDIVILGDGYRADDAKAFDADATRFFKSLFQFEPYKSRKSDFNIHAIQIISDEWNTLKTSDMVFGHDRYVLTPDEWPFRELSTQSPYDYVVILINTKKNCGGSLYNNYITTAINSQSDNYIINHEIGHHIAGVADEFYLNDEALPTDSIVFSHDYVEIINKVLDLYTK
;
A
#
# COMPACT_ATOMS: atom_id res chain seq x y z
N MET A 1 67.74 -25.88 -24.88
CA MET A 1 66.95 -25.46 -23.69
C MET A 1 66.44 -24.04 -23.90
N LYS A 2 65.21 -23.91 -24.34
CA LYS A 2 64.58 -22.59 -24.57
C LYS A 2 63.67 -22.30 -23.35
N ARG A 3 64.00 -21.23 -22.60
CA ARG A 3 63.16 -20.76 -21.49
C ARG A 3 62.00 -19.92 -22.05
N LEU A 4 60.76 -20.37 -21.78
CA LEU A 4 59.53 -19.65 -22.12
C LEU A 4 59.25 -18.70 -20.96
N ALA A 5 59.28 -17.41 -21.21
CA ALA A 5 58.88 -16.37 -20.25
C ALA A 5 57.40 -16.13 -20.37
N ILE A 6 56.64 -16.50 -19.32
CA ILE A 6 55.21 -16.23 -19.22
C ILE A 6 55.02 -14.82 -18.65
N LEU A 7 54.52 -13.91 -19.49
CA LEU A 7 54.18 -12.53 -19.12
C LEU A 7 52.81 -12.54 -18.47
N PHE A 8 52.72 -12.38 -17.14
CA PHE A 8 51.47 -12.15 -16.45
C PHE A 8 50.99 -10.69 -16.68
N LEU A 9 49.98 -10.53 -17.49
CA LEU A 9 49.30 -9.26 -17.68
C LEU A 9 48.26 -9.11 -16.55
N THR A 10 48.59 -8.35 -15.51
CA THR A 10 47.63 -7.96 -14.45
C THR A 10 46.71 -6.90 -15.00
N ILE A 11 45.50 -7.29 -15.38
CA ILE A 11 44.42 -6.35 -15.66
C ILE A 11 43.89 -5.85 -14.31
N SER A 12 44.30 -4.66 -13.90
CA SER A 12 43.68 -3.94 -12.78
C SER A 12 42.34 -3.41 -13.27
N LEU A 13 41.27 -4.09 -12.88
CA LEU A 13 39.91 -3.57 -12.97
C LEU A 13 39.79 -2.35 -12.05
N LEU A 14 39.94 -1.17 -12.63
CA LEU A 14 39.48 0.07 -12.02
C LEU A 14 37.96 -0.02 -11.88
N GLN A 15 37.50 -0.40 -10.70
CA GLN A 15 36.13 -0.16 -10.29
C GLN A 15 35.95 1.34 -10.17
N ILE A 16 35.48 1.97 -11.23
CA ILE A 16 34.97 3.33 -11.17
C ILE A 16 33.66 3.21 -10.36
N SER A 17 33.81 3.38 -9.05
CA SER A 17 32.68 3.66 -8.16
C SER A 17 32.11 5.01 -8.59
N CYS A 18 31.16 4.97 -9.50
CA CYS A 18 30.34 6.12 -9.83
C CYS A 18 29.41 6.35 -8.63
N SER A 19 29.92 7.03 -7.60
CA SER A 19 29.05 7.66 -6.62
C SER A 19 28.27 8.75 -7.36
N ARG A 20 27.16 8.38 -7.99
CA ARG A 20 26.15 9.34 -8.40
C ARG A 20 25.75 10.08 -7.12
N ASN A 21 26.16 11.35 -7.03
CA ASN A 21 25.48 12.31 -6.20
C ASN A 21 24.00 12.22 -6.58
N GLU A 22 23.21 11.50 -5.81
CA GLU A 22 21.76 11.58 -5.86
C GLU A 22 21.40 12.99 -5.38
N LYS A 23 21.48 13.96 -6.30
CA LYS A 23 20.85 15.25 -6.11
C LYS A 23 19.45 14.94 -5.63
N ASN A 24 19.06 15.54 -4.51
CA ASN A 24 17.75 15.38 -3.89
C ASN A 24 16.64 15.40 -4.97
N VAL A 25 16.29 14.22 -5.47
CA VAL A 25 15.35 14.03 -6.59
C VAL A 25 14.00 14.59 -6.19
N PHE A 26 13.62 14.44 -4.90
CA PHE A 26 12.37 14.95 -4.38
C PHE A 26 12.24 16.47 -4.59
N GLY A 27 13.15 17.28 -4.05
CA GLY A 27 13.07 18.75 -4.14
C GLY A 27 13.21 19.32 -5.56
N GLY A 28 13.69 18.54 -6.54
CA GLY A 28 13.81 18.96 -7.93
C GLY A 28 12.52 18.76 -8.76
N PHE A 29 11.72 17.74 -8.43
CA PHE A 29 10.55 17.36 -9.21
C PHE A 29 9.23 17.47 -8.45
N PHE A 30 9.27 17.59 -7.12
CA PHE A 30 8.07 17.56 -6.28
C PHE A 30 8.03 18.72 -5.29
N ILE A 31 6.82 19.14 -4.96
CA ILE A 31 6.55 19.96 -3.78
C ILE A 31 6.14 19.03 -2.63
N ASP A 32 6.22 19.53 -1.41
CA ASP A 32 5.90 18.78 -0.19
C ASP A 32 4.39 18.64 0.01
N LYS A 33 3.73 18.02 -0.96
CA LYS A 33 2.30 17.77 -0.99
C LYS A 33 1.99 16.40 -1.61
N THR A 34 0.82 15.89 -1.29
CA THR A 34 0.26 14.65 -1.83
C THR A 34 -0.72 14.97 -2.94
N LEU A 35 -0.53 14.39 -4.11
CA LEU A 35 -1.54 14.35 -5.16
C LEU A 35 -2.22 12.99 -5.15
N ARG A 36 -3.54 12.98 -4.92
CA ARG A 36 -4.37 11.79 -5.09
C ARG A 36 -5.15 11.88 -6.40
N ILE A 37 -5.03 10.83 -7.19
CA ILE A 37 -5.74 10.66 -8.47
C ILE A 37 -6.83 9.62 -8.25
N ASN A 38 -8.08 10.08 -8.18
CA ASN A 38 -9.24 9.19 -8.14
C ASN A 38 -9.64 8.82 -9.56
N TYR A 39 -9.78 7.53 -9.85
CA TYR A 39 -10.16 7.03 -11.16
C TYR A 39 -11.23 5.94 -11.04
N ILE A 40 -11.92 5.69 -12.14
CA ILE A 40 -12.81 4.55 -12.30
C ILE A 40 -12.06 3.50 -13.11
N HIS A 41 -11.99 2.28 -12.57
CA HIS A 41 -11.48 1.10 -13.22
C HIS A 41 -12.64 0.22 -13.66
N THR A 42 -12.77 -0.03 -14.95
CA THR A 42 -13.92 -0.74 -15.55
C THR A 42 -13.42 -1.89 -16.40
N GLY A 43 -14.08 -3.03 -16.37
CA GLY A 43 -13.78 -4.14 -17.27
C GLY A 43 -14.44 -5.46 -16.86
N ASN A 44 -13.85 -6.55 -17.34
CA ASN A 44 -14.25 -7.94 -17.10
C ASN A 44 -12.99 -8.83 -17.02
N ASP A 45 -13.14 -10.15 -17.16
CA ASP A 45 -12.02 -11.11 -17.10
C ASP A 45 -10.97 -10.96 -18.23
N LYS A 46 -11.28 -10.20 -19.30
CA LYS A 46 -10.44 -10.11 -20.52
C LYS A 46 -9.92 -8.71 -20.80
N GLU A 47 -10.68 -7.71 -20.43
CA GLU A 47 -10.38 -6.32 -20.79
C GLU A 47 -10.57 -5.37 -19.61
N GLU A 48 -9.83 -4.29 -19.61
CA GLU A 48 -9.88 -3.26 -18.59
C GLU A 48 -9.68 -1.86 -19.20
N SER A 49 -10.23 -0.87 -18.53
CA SER A 49 -10.08 0.53 -18.89
C SER A 49 -10.09 1.43 -17.67
N PHE A 50 -9.40 2.56 -17.79
CA PHE A 50 -9.20 3.50 -16.69
C PHE A 50 -9.70 4.88 -17.09
N LYS A 51 -10.38 5.57 -16.16
CA LYS A 51 -10.88 6.93 -16.38
C LYS A 51 -10.61 7.81 -15.17
N ALA A 52 -9.62 8.69 -15.26
CA ALA A 52 -9.38 9.70 -14.22
C ALA A 52 -10.63 10.56 -14.01
N LYS A 53 -11.02 10.77 -12.76
CA LYS A 53 -12.20 11.54 -12.34
C LYS A 53 -11.83 12.83 -11.66
N TYR A 54 -11.12 12.73 -10.54
CA TYR A 54 -10.80 13.86 -9.67
C TYR A 54 -9.32 13.80 -9.27
N LEU A 55 -8.75 14.97 -9.06
CA LEU A 55 -7.42 15.19 -8.51
C LEU A 55 -7.58 15.93 -7.20
N TYR A 56 -7.01 15.40 -6.13
CA TYR A 56 -7.09 15.99 -4.79
C TYR A 56 -5.70 16.40 -4.30
N ASP A 57 -5.61 17.57 -3.68
CA ASP A 57 -4.47 17.95 -2.85
C ASP A 57 -4.75 17.44 -1.42
N ASP A 58 -4.21 16.29 -1.08
CA ASP A 58 -4.43 15.65 0.24
C ASP A 58 -3.50 16.21 1.34
N GLY A 59 -2.93 17.41 1.15
CA GLY A 59 -2.05 18.03 2.12
C GLY A 59 -0.59 17.58 2.01
N LEU A 60 0.13 17.50 3.13
CA LEU A 60 1.56 17.18 3.14
C LEU A 60 1.84 15.76 2.63
N TRP A 61 3.00 15.62 1.97
CA TRP A 61 3.51 14.32 1.59
C TRP A 61 4.25 13.67 2.77
N PHE A 62 3.77 12.51 3.20
CA PHE A 62 4.38 11.73 4.27
C PHE A 62 5.10 10.47 3.77
N GLY A 63 4.91 10.11 2.51
CA GLY A 63 5.59 8.97 1.90
C GLY A 63 7.07 9.21 1.62
N ARG A 64 7.68 8.32 0.86
CA ARG A 64 9.11 8.32 0.55
C ARG A 64 9.59 9.62 -0.09
N THR A 65 10.68 10.19 0.42
CA THR A 65 11.39 11.34 -0.16
C THR A 65 12.77 10.97 -0.70
N LYS A 66 13.20 9.76 -0.39
CA LYS A 66 14.35 9.04 -0.98
C LYS A 66 13.82 7.79 -1.67
N ASN A 67 14.67 7.06 -2.37
CA ASN A 67 14.27 5.82 -3.06
C ASN A 67 12.97 6.02 -3.86
N MET A 68 12.90 7.12 -4.63
CA MET A 68 11.70 7.53 -5.34
C MET A 68 11.25 6.50 -6.39
N ILE A 69 12.16 5.67 -6.86
CA ILE A 69 11.88 4.57 -7.77
C ILE A 69 11.85 3.28 -6.97
N ASN A 70 10.70 2.62 -6.92
CA ASN A 70 10.57 1.32 -6.28
C ASN A 70 11.22 0.26 -7.18
N PRO A 71 12.28 -0.43 -6.73
CA PRO A 71 12.95 -1.47 -7.52
C PRO A 71 12.18 -2.79 -7.54
N TYR A 72 11.24 -2.96 -6.59
CA TYR A 72 10.47 -4.19 -6.44
C TYR A 72 9.17 -4.05 -7.24
N ARG A 73 9.00 -4.84 -8.28
CA ARG A 73 7.80 -4.82 -9.11
C ARG A 73 6.72 -5.73 -8.50
N LEU A 74 6.33 -5.40 -7.27
CA LEU A 74 5.34 -6.17 -6.51
C LEU A 74 3.92 -5.72 -6.83
N GLY A 75 2.95 -6.63 -6.67
CA GLY A 75 1.54 -6.39 -6.94
C GLY A 75 1.12 -6.72 -8.37
N ASP A 76 -0.17 -6.53 -8.67
CA ASP A 76 -0.72 -6.79 -10.02
C ASP A 76 -0.46 -5.63 -10.99
N TYR A 77 -0.22 -4.43 -10.46
CA TYR A 77 0.12 -3.23 -11.23
C TYR A 77 1.39 -2.58 -10.72
N TYR A 78 2.09 -1.95 -11.66
CA TYR A 78 3.22 -1.06 -11.40
C TYR A 78 2.97 0.25 -12.12
N TYR A 79 3.24 1.38 -11.48
CA TYR A 79 3.08 2.67 -12.12
C TYR A 79 4.33 3.53 -12.02
N GLU A 80 4.53 4.32 -13.07
CA GLU A 80 5.61 5.29 -13.17
C GLU A 80 5.03 6.68 -13.35
N LEU A 81 5.57 7.63 -12.60
CA LEU A 81 5.38 9.04 -12.88
C LEU A 81 6.60 9.55 -13.63
N ARG A 82 6.38 10.13 -14.79
CA ARG A 82 7.43 10.67 -15.65
C ARG A 82 7.32 12.17 -15.77
N ASP A 83 8.47 12.85 -15.70
CA ASP A 83 8.58 14.25 -16.07
C ASP A 83 8.26 14.42 -17.56
N LEU A 84 7.33 15.31 -17.90
CA LEU A 84 6.83 15.42 -19.26
C LEU A 84 7.87 16.00 -20.23
N ASP A 85 8.78 16.85 -19.73
CA ASP A 85 9.81 17.49 -20.56
C ASP A 85 10.96 16.52 -20.91
N SER A 86 11.38 15.68 -19.96
CA SER A 86 12.57 14.82 -20.12
C SER A 86 12.27 13.33 -20.29
N ASP A 87 11.01 12.94 -20.14
CA ASP A 87 10.54 11.55 -20.08
C ASP A 87 11.23 10.68 -19.00
N LYS A 88 11.90 11.32 -18.05
CA LYS A 88 12.57 10.64 -16.96
C LYS A 88 11.54 10.12 -15.95
N VAL A 89 11.67 8.87 -15.52
CA VAL A 89 10.93 8.35 -14.36
C VAL A 89 11.39 9.08 -13.10
N ILE A 90 10.46 9.75 -12.43
CA ILE A 90 10.71 10.56 -11.23
C ILE A 90 10.12 9.95 -9.97
N TYR A 91 9.12 9.07 -10.11
CA TYR A 91 8.53 8.27 -9.04
C TYR A 91 7.99 6.96 -9.61
N SER A 92 8.03 5.88 -8.85
CA SER A 92 7.34 4.65 -9.21
C SER A 92 6.97 3.83 -7.98
N ASP A 93 5.91 3.05 -8.10
CA ASP A 93 5.50 2.09 -7.08
C ASP A 93 4.65 0.97 -7.70
N GLY A 94 4.44 -0.10 -6.92
CA GLY A 94 3.54 -1.18 -7.27
C GLY A 94 2.30 -1.20 -6.38
N MET A 95 1.24 -1.84 -6.83
CA MET A 95 0.02 -2.03 -6.05
C MET A 95 -0.83 -3.18 -6.56
N THR A 96 -1.69 -3.70 -5.70
CA THR A 96 -2.81 -4.59 -6.05
C THR A 96 -4.11 -3.84 -5.83
N THR A 97 -5.08 -3.97 -6.74
CA THR A 97 -6.38 -3.28 -6.64
C THR A 97 -7.52 -4.26 -6.41
N TYR A 98 -8.67 -3.74 -5.99
CA TYR A 98 -9.88 -4.57 -5.89
C TYR A 98 -10.27 -5.15 -7.25
N PHE A 99 -10.18 -4.34 -8.32
CA PHE A 99 -10.47 -4.79 -9.68
C PHE A 99 -9.58 -5.97 -10.09
N SER A 100 -8.27 -5.90 -9.84
CA SER A 100 -7.35 -6.98 -10.25
C SER A 100 -7.65 -8.33 -9.59
N GLN A 101 -8.15 -8.32 -8.36
CA GLN A 101 -8.58 -9.53 -7.68
C GLN A 101 -9.96 -9.99 -8.16
N TRP A 102 -10.93 -9.05 -8.29
CA TRP A 102 -12.24 -9.34 -8.83
C TRP A 102 -12.17 -9.92 -10.25
N GLN A 103 -11.25 -9.45 -11.09
CA GLN A 103 -11.08 -9.92 -12.47
C GLN A 103 -10.78 -11.42 -12.56
N LYS A 104 -10.21 -12.02 -11.51
CA LYS A 104 -9.93 -13.46 -11.40
C LYS A 104 -11.19 -14.28 -11.01
N SER A 105 -12.27 -13.63 -10.63
CA SER A 105 -13.50 -14.28 -10.16
C SER A 105 -14.36 -14.86 -11.29
N LEU A 106 -15.29 -15.74 -10.92
CA LEU A 106 -16.30 -16.25 -11.86
C LEU A 106 -17.26 -15.15 -12.34
N GLU A 107 -17.54 -14.15 -11.50
CA GLU A 107 -18.41 -13.04 -11.82
C GLU A 107 -17.85 -12.19 -12.98
N ALA A 108 -16.54 -11.94 -12.98
CA ALA A 108 -15.90 -11.18 -14.03
C ALA A 108 -16.02 -11.79 -15.43
N LYS A 109 -16.25 -13.11 -15.51
CA LYS A 109 -16.51 -13.81 -16.78
C LYS A 109 -17.89 -13.54 -17.37
N ILE A 110 -18.80 -12.96 -16.58
CA ILE A 110 -20.21 -12.81 -16.93
C ILE A 110 -20.62 -11.36 -17.04
N VAL A 111 -20.02 -10.46 -16.24
CA VAL A 111 -20.42 -9.05 -16.19
C VAL A 111 -19.24 -8.12 -16.30
N ASN A 112 -19.50 -6.90 -16.83
CA ASN A 112 -18.60 -5.78 -16.69
C ASN A 112 -18.93 -5.02 -15.39
N LYS A 113 -17.89 -4.66 -14.63
CA LYS A 113 -18.03 -3.81 -13.43
C LYS A 113 -17.09 -2.65 -13.43
N SER A 114 -17.44 -1.63 -12.65
CA SER A 114 -16.62 -0.45 -12.42
C SER A 114 -16.37 -0.31 -10.93
N PHE A 115 -15.13 0.03 -10.58
CA PHE A 115 -14.69 0.25 -9.20
C PHE A 115 -14.06 1.62 -9.07
N ASN A 116 -14.23 2.23 -7.91
CA ASN A 116 -13.62 3.50 -7.55
C ASN A 116 -12.27 3.23 -6.90
N GLU A 117 -11.20 3.53 -7.60
CA GLU A 117 -9.83 3.30 -7.16
C GLU A 117 -9.03 4.60 -7.13
N SER A 118 -7.84 4.58 -6.53
CA SER A 118 -7.01 5.77 -6.38
C SER A 118 -5.52 5.46 -6.36
N ILE A 119 -4.72 6.42 -6.85
CA ILE A 119 -3.27 6.44 -6.72
C ILE A 119 -2.87 7.68 -5.94
N ARG A 120 -1.93 7.52 -4.99
CA ARG A 120 -1.29 8.61 -4.27
C ARG A 120 0.16 8.75 -4.71
N ILE A 121 0.55 9.96 -5.07
CA ILE A 121 1.90 10.28 -5.50
C ILE A 121 2.37 11.60 -4.86
N PRO A 122 3.68 11.83 -4.73
CA PRO A 122 4.17 13.16 -4.39
C PRO A 122 3.75 14.15 -5.48
N TYR A 123 3.38 15.36 -5.09
CA TYR A 123 2.81 16.36 -5.99
C TYR A 123 3.89 16.93 -6.93
N PRO A 124 3.81 16.72 -8.27
CA PRO A 124 4.84 17.17 -9.20
C PRO A 124 4.87 18.70 -9.30
N THR A 125 6.06 19.28 -9.46
CA THR A 125 6.24 20.73 -9.66
C THR A 125 5.74 21.22 -11.00
N LYS A 126 5.78 20.34 -12.02
CA LYS A 126 5.37 20.58 -13.41
C LYS A 126 4.33 19.56 -13.84
N ASP A 127 3.82 19.71 -15.05
CA ASP A 127 3.01 18.68 -15.70
C ASP A 127 3.81 17.38 -15.80
N ALA A 128 3.14 16.27 -15.56
CA ALA A 128 3.76 14.95 -15.50
C ALA A 128 2.87 13.90 -16.18
N ARG A 129 3.46 12.77 -16.54
CA ARG A 129 2.76 11.64 -17.14
C ARG A 129 2.79 10.46 -16.19
N LEU A 130 1.61 9.99 -15.80
CA LEU A 130 1.43 8.73 -15.11
C LEU A 130 1.25 7.62 -16.14
N ILE A 131 2.06 6.57 -16.06
CA ILE A 131 1.91 5.36 -16.86
C ILE A 131 1.68 4.20 -15.89
N MET A 132 0.63 3.41 -16.14
CA MET A 132 0.34 2.20 -15.38
C MET A 132 0.59 0.98 -16.26
N TYR A 133 1.26 0.01 -15.68
CA TYR A 133 1.53 -1.29 -16.27
C TYR A 133 0.83 -2.38 -15.47
N ARG A 134 0.26 -3.35 -16.15
CA ARG A 134 -0.16 -4.62 -15.56
C ARG A 134 1.02 -5.60 -15.61
N ILE A 135 1.24 -6.30 -14.52
CA ILE A 135 2.25 -7.35 -14.42
C ILE A 135 1.55 -8.69 -14.67
N ASP A 136 2.05 -9.47 -15.62
CA ASP A 136 1.52 -10.79 -15.91
C ASP A 136 2.23 -11.90 -15.09
N SER A 137 1.78 -13.15 -15.24
CA SER A 137 2.33 -14.31 -14.52
C SER A 137 3.78 -14.66 -14.90
N LEU A 138 4.33 -14.02 -15.93
CA LEU A 138 5.73 -14.17 -16.39
C LEU A 138 6.58 -12.96 -15.99
N ASP A 139 6.07 -12.08 -15.11
CA ASP A 139 6.71 -10.84 -14.67
C ASP A 139 6.94 -9.82 -15.81
N VAL A 140 6.11 -9.90 -16.87
CA VAL A 140 6.15 -8.96 -17.99
C VAL A 140 5.17 -7.82 -17.74
N MET A 141 5.66 -6.59 -17.93
CA MET A 141 4.85 -5.38 -17.78
C MET A 141 4.18 -4.99 -19.09
N HIS A 142 2.86 -4.87 -19.09
CA HIS A 142 2.04 -4.41 -20.20
C HIS A 142 1.43 -3.06 -19.87
N GLN A 143 1.69 -2.03 -20.68
CA GLN A 143 1.08 -0.71 -20.46
C GLN A 143 -0.44 -0.81 -20.66
N VAL A 144 -1.21 -0.45 -19.62
CA VAL A 144 -2.68 -0.50 -19.63
C VAL A 144 -3.33 0.87 -19.53
N TRP A 145 -2.61 1.86 -19.00
CA TRP A 145 -3.13 3.22 -18.87
C TRP A 145 -2.02 4.25 -18.96
N GLU A 146 -2.38 5.41 -19.54
CA GLU A 146 -1.56 6.62 -19.53
C GLU A 146 -2.45 7.82 -19.20
N TYR A 147 -1.98 8.70 -18.31
CA TYR A 147 -2.68 9.90 -17.91
C TYR A 147 -1.73 11.08 -17.75
N VAL A 148 -2.01 12.18 -18.47
CA VAL A 148 -1.25 13.42 -18.31
C VAL A 148 -1.87 14.25 -17.17
N ILE A 149 -1.07 14.51 -16.16
CA ILE A 149 -1.39 15.39 -15.06
C ILE A 149 -1.10 16.81 -15.50
N ASP A 150 -2.14 17.50 -15.95
CA ASP A 150 -2.09 18.92 -16.29
C ASP A 150 -2.45 19.74 -15.02
N LYS A 151 -1.50 20.48 -14.50
CA LYS A 151 -1.68 21.32 -13.31
C LYS A 151 -2.69 22.45 -13.46
N LYS A 152 -3.05 22.80 -14.69
CA LYS A 152 -4.05 23.82 -15.01
C LYS A 152 -5.46 23.23 -15.20
N ALA A 153 -5.57 21.89 -15.14
CA ALA A 153 -6.85 21.22 -15.35
C ALA A 153 -7.86 21.57 -14.23
N LYS A 154 -9.11 21.83 -14.61
CA LYS A 154 -10.23 22.13 -13.69
C LYS A 154 -10.71 20.92 -12.86
N ARG A 155 -9.92 19.83 -12.79
CA ARG A 155 -10.28 18.60 -12.06
C ARG A 155 -9.76 18.55 -10.64
N PHE A 156 -9.02 19.60 -10.22
CA PHE A 156 -8.60 19.69 -8.84
C PHE A 156 -9.80 20.00 -7.96
N VAL A 157 -10.00 19.17 -6.97
CA VAL A 157 -11.04 19.29 -5.96
C VAL A 157 -10.36 19.58 -4.63
N GLU A 158 -10.83 20.60 -3.93
CA GLU A 158 -10.36 20.82 -2.57
C GLU A 158 -10.83 19.66 -1.69
N PRO A 159 -10.00 19.19 -0.75
CA PRO A 159 -10.39 18.16 0.19
C PRO A 159 -11.66 18.59 0.95
N THR A 160 -12.55 17.65 1.21
CA THR A 160 -13.72 17.92 2.05
C THR A 160 -13.25 18.33 3.45
N PRO A 161 -13.67 19.49 3.97
CA PRO A 161 -13.16 19.95 5.26
C PRO A 161 -13.66 19.06 6.39
N ASN A 162 -12.71 18.61 7.17
CA ASN A 162 -12.80 18.28 8.59
C ASN A 162 -13.97 17.39 9.04
N HIS A 163 -13.70 16.10 8.97
CA HIS A 163 -14.48 15.15 9.75
C HIS A 163 -14.10 15.31 11.25
N ASN A 164 -15.09 15.53 12.13
CA ASN A 164 -14.89 15.56 13.58
C ASN A 164 -14.64 14.16 14.17
N ASN A 165 -13.85 13.35 13.49
CA ASN A 165 -13.52 12.00 13.94
C ASN A 165 -12.51 12.07 15.08
N ARG A 166 -12.64 11.15 16.02
CA ARG A 166 -11.70 11.03 17.12
C ARG A 166 -10.45 10.27 16.66
N ILE A 167 -9.28 10.85 16.91
CA ILE A 167 -7.98 10.25 16.58
C ILE A 167 -7.30 9.77 17.85
N LEU A 168 -6.99 8.47 17.91
CA LEU A 168 -6.21 7.84 18.95
C LEU A 168 -4.77 7.63 18.46
N ARG A 169 -3.80 8.18 19.18
CA ARG A 169 -2.37 7.96 18.90
C ARG A 169 -1.88 6.72 19.67
N LEU A 170 -1.60 5.65 18.97
CA LEU A 170 -1.14 4.37 19.53
C LEU A 170 0.38 4.30 19.63
N LEU A 171 1.08 4.88 18.65
CA LEU A 171 2.54 4.98 18.61
C LEU A 171 2.94 6.25 17.87
N ASP A 172 3.84 7.00 18.47
CA ASP A 172 4.45 8.20 17.88
C ASP A 172 5.97 8.09 18.10
N SER A 173 6.68 7.60 17.09
CA SER A 173 8.13 7.38 17.13
C SER A 173 8.91 8.53 16.48
N GLY A 174 8.23 9.54 15.96
CA GLY A 174 8.83 10.75 15.44
C GLY A 174 8.32 11.22 14.07
N ASP A 175 9.13 11.98 13.36
CA ASP A 175 8.79 12.66 12.10
C ASP A 175 8.21 11.69 11.06
N PRO A 176 6.96 11.87 10.62
CA PRO A 176 6.31 11.01 9.64
C PRO A 176 7.09 10.86 8.32
N LYS A 177 7.89 11.85 7.94
CA LYS A 177 8.73 11.77 6.73
C LYS A 177 9.89 10.78 6.83
N LYS A 178 10.11 10.20 8.02
CA LYS A 178 11.20 9.25 8.32
C LYS A 178 10.70 7.96 8.93
N LYS A 179 9.41 7.80 9.03
CA LYS A 179 8.74 6.66 9.64
C LYS A 179 7.78 6.03 8.66
N VAL A 180 7.34 4.84 8.99
CA VAL A 180 6.24 4.15 8.32
C VAL A 180 4.98 4.52 9.10
N ASP A 181 4.07 5.22 8.46
CA ASP A 181 2.85 5.70 9.10
C ASP A 181 1.68 4.76 8.76
N ILE A 182 1.10 4.14 9.79
CA ILE A 182 -0.09 3.29 9.64
C ILE A 182 -1.29 4.03 10.21
N VAL A 183 -2.32 4.20 9.39
CA VAL A 183 -3.63 4.67 9.85
C VAL A 183 -4.62 3.52 9.96
N ILE A 184 -5.28 3.41 11.11
CA ILE A 184 -6.35 2.44 11.37
C ILE A 184 -7.68 3.19 11.30
N LEU A 185 -8.58 2.76 10.44
CA LEU A 185 -9.94 3.29 10.31
C LEU A 185 -10.94 2.29 10.91
N GLY A 186 -11.78 2.74 11.83
CA GLY A 186 -12.83 1.89 12.41
C GLY A 186 -14.07 1.86 11.53
N ASP A 187 -14.48 0.71 11.00
CA ASP A 187 -15.73 0.51 10.29
C ASP A 187 -16.74 -0.24 11.17
N GLY A 188 -17.99 0.24 11.22
CA GLY A 188 -19.04 -0.32 12.05
C GLY A 188 -18.97 0.02 13.54
N TYR A 189 -18.10 0.96 13.94
CA TYR A 189 -18.08 1.51 15.31
C TYR A 189 -18.92 2.78 15.38
N ARG A 190 -19.89 2.80 16.30
CA ARG A 190 -20.71 3.99 16.58
C ARG A 190 -20.00 4.93 17.56
N ALA A 191 -20.56 6.11 17.75
CA ALA A 191 -20.04 7.08 18.74
C ALA A 191 -19.92 6.47 20.15
N ASP A 192 -20.87 5.63 20.55
CA ASP A 192 -20.90 4.98 21.87
C ASP A 192 -19.91 3.80 21.99
N ASP A 193 -19.37 3.31 20.86
CA ASP A 193 -18.42 2.19 20.82
C ASP A 193 -16.97 2.64 21.01
N ALA A 194 -16.71 3.87 21.47
CA ALA A 194 -15.37 4.42 21.62
C ALA A 194 -14.42 3.52 22.42
N LYS A 195 -14.92 2.92 23.53
CA LYS A 195 -14.13 2.00 24.37
C LYS A 195 -13.81 0.69 23.63
N ALA A 196 -14.76 0.18 22.86
CA ALA A 196 -14.56 -1.03 22.07
C ALA A 196 -13.54 -0.77 20.95
N PHE A 197 -13.68 0.33 20.22
CA PHE A 197 -12.72 0.76 19.21
C PHE A 197 -11.30 0.91 19.79
N ASP A 198 -11.14 1.59 20.93
CA ASP A 198 -9.84 1.76 21.59
C ASP A 198 -9.21 0.42 21.97
N ALA A 199 -10.03 -0.50 22.51
CA ALA A 199 -9.56 -1.84 22.87
C ALA A 199 -9.10 -2.63 21.64
N ASP A 200 -9.86 -2.60 20.56
CA ASP A 200 -9.56 -3.34 19.34
C ASP A 200 -8.36 -2.74 18.58
N ALA A 201 -8.28 -1.42 18.45
CA ALA A 201 -7.12 -0.75 17.88
C ALA A 201 -5.84 -0.99 18.71
N THR A 202 -5.97 -1.02 20.05
CA THR A 202 -4.85 -1.36 20.95
C THR A 202 -4.43 -2.81 20.79
N ARG A 203 -5.37 -3.72 20.58
CA ARG A 203 -5.09 -5.15 20.35
C ARG A 203 -4.35 -5.33 19.02
N PHE A 204 -4.84 -4.70 17.95
CA PHE A 204 -4.13 -4.66 16.65
C PHE A 204 -2.68 -4.21 16.83
N PHE A 205 -2.47 -3.06 17.47
CA PHE A 205 -1.15 -2.52 17.75
C PHE A 205 -0.24 -3.51 18.50
N LYS A 206 -0.75 -4.14 19.55
CA LYS A 206 0.02 -5.12 20.33
C LYS A 206 0.36 -6.35 19.51
N SER A 207 -0.56 -6.83 18.70
CA SER A 207 -0.39 -8.02 17.87
C SER A 207 0.67 -7.79 16.78
N LEU A 208 0.67 -6.65 16.13
CA LEU A 208 1.64 -6.31 15.09
C LEU A 208 3.09 -6.43 15.58
N PHE A 209 3.36 -5.97 16.78
CA PHE A 209 4.73 -5.95 17.32
C PHE A 209 5.12 -7.21 18.15
N GLN A 210 4.41 -8.32 17.97
CA GLN A 210 4.79 -9.59 18.58
C GLN A 210 5.80 -10.37 17.73
N PHE A 211 5.79 -10.17 16.40
CA PHE A 211 6.60 -10.94 15.45
C PHE A 211 7.65 -10.07 14.75
N GLU A 212 8.73 -10.71 14.30
CA GLU A 212 9.72 -10.07 13.44
C GLU A 212 9.18 -9.94 11.99
N PRO A 213 9.57 -8.91 11.26
CA PRO A 213 10.54 -7.87 11.62
C PRO A 213 9.94 -6.68 12.39
N TYR A 214 8.64 -6.62 12.59
CA TYR A 214 7.95 -5.47 13.20
C TYR A 214 8.39 -5.24 14.64
N LYS A 215 8.62 -6.32 15.39
CA LYS A 215 9.04 -6.27 16.80
C LYS A 215 10.36 -5.48 16.98
N SER A 216 11.40 -5.84 16.24
CA SER A 216 12.70 -5.18 16.32
C SER A 216 12.69 -3.79 15.68
N ARG A 217 11.77 -3.54 14.76
CA ARG A 217 11.63 -2.28 14.01
C ARG A 217 10.51 -1.37 14.53
N LYS A 218 10.00 -1.62 15.72
CA LYS A 218 8.89 -0.85 16.30
C LYS A 218 9.10 0.67 16.27
N SER A 219 10.34 1.11 16.50
CA SER A 219 10.70 2.53 16.42
C SER A 219 10.63 3.14 15.04
N ASP A 220 10.48 2.34 13.98
CA ASP A 220 10.34 2.81 12.61
C ASP A 220 8.90 3.20 12.25
N PHE A 221 7.94 2.98 13.15
CA PHE A 221 6.52 3.17 12.90
C PHE A 221 5.91 4.31 13.70
N ASN A 222 4.94 5.00 13.10
CA ASN A 222 3.88 5.71 13.80
C ASN A 222 2.55 5.00 13.52
N ILE A 223 1.65 4.97 14.50
CA ILE A 223 0.33 4.33 14.35
C ILE A 223 -0.74 5.22 14.97
N HIS A 224 -1.68 5.62 14.15
CA HIS A 224 -2.85 6.39 14.55
C HIS A 224 -4.12 5.60 14.21
N ALA A 225 -5.13 5.72 15.06
CA ALA A 225 -6.44 5.11 14.80
C ALA A 225 -7.52 6.19 14.78
N ILE A 226 -8.39 6.16 13.76
CA ILE A 226 -9.47 7.10 13.54
C ILE A 226 -10.78 6.36 13.75
N GLN A 227 -11.51 6.73 14.81
CA GLN A 227 -12.87 6.28 14.99
C GLN A 227 -13.78 7.07 14.08
N ILE A 228 -14.33 6.42 13.06
CA ILE A 228 -15.28 7.03 12.15
C ILE A 228 -16.61 7.16 12.89
N ILE A 229 -17.01 8.40 13.16
CA ILE A 229 -18.29 8.72 13.78
C ILE A 229 -19.31 8.89 12.65
N SER A 230 -20.13 7.87 12.44
CA SER A 230 -21.20 7.88 11.45
C SER A 230 -22.44 7.18 12.03
N ASP A 231 -23.61 7.72 11.67
CA ASP A 231 -24.90 7.06 11.94
C ASP A 231 -25.15 5.89 11.00
N GLU A 232 -24.38 5.81 9.91
CA GLU A 232 -24.45 4.75 8.93
C GLU A 232 -23.58 3.55 9.37
N TRP A 233 -24.19 2.40 9.42
CA TRP A 233 -23.49 1.13 9.53
C TRP A 233 -22.77 0.85 8.21
N ASN A 234 -21.46 0.50 8.25
CA ASN A 234 -20.66 0.22 7.06
C ASN A 234 -20.39 1.46 6.18
N THR A 235 -19.86 2.52 6.79
CA THR A 235 -19.47 3.78 6.11
C THR A 235 -18.41 3.53 5.02
N LEU A 236 -17.54 2.54 5.20
CA LEU A 236 -16.47 2.20 4.26
C LEU A 236 -16.90 1.16 3.22
N LYS A 237 -18.19 0.76 3.21
CA LYS A 237 -18.74 -0.18 2.24
C LYS A 237 -18.02 -1.54 2.21
N THR A 238 -17.46 -1.96 3.35
CA THR A 238 -16.91 -3.30 3.47
C THR A 238 -17.98 -4.35 3.24
N SER A 239 -17.68 -5.37 2.49
CA SER A 239 -18.63 -6.44 2.17
C SER A 239 -18.04 -7.81 2.43
N ASP A 240 -18.88 -8.69 2.93
CA ASP A 240 -18.60 -10.11 3.18
C ASP A 240 -18.57 -10.92 1.89
N MET A 241 -17.99 -12.11 1.97
CA MET A 241 -18.00 -13.12 0.91
C MET A 241 -17.44 -12.61 -0.42
N VAL A 242 -16.47 -11.69 -0.36
CA VAL A 242 -15.84 -11.15 -1.55
C VAL A 242 -15.22 -12.30 -2.36
N PHE A 243 -15.50 -12.32 -3.64
CA PHE A 243 -15.05 -13.36 -4.60
C PHE A 243 -15.52 -14.79 -4.25
N GLY A 244 -16.58 -14.94 -3.42
CA GLY A 244 -17.11 -16.23 -3.01
C GLY A 244 -16.42 -16.88 -1.82
N HIS A 245 -15.57 -16.16 -1.10
CA HIS A 245 -14.87 -16.65 0.08
C HIS A 245 -15.44 -16.06 1.37
N ASP A 246 -15.95 -16.89 2.27
CA ASP A 246 -16.62 -16.51 3.51
C ASP A 246 -15.81 -15.62 4.44
N ARG A 247 -14.49 -15.72 4.39
CA ARG A 247 -13.57 -14.98 5.26
C ARG A 247 -13.02 -13.71 4.62
N TYR A 248 -13.20 -13.55 3.31
CA TYR A 248 -12.73 -12.37 2.62
C TYR A 248 -13.71 -11.21 2.80
N VAL A 249 -13.22 -10.14 3.38
CA VAL A 249 -13.96 -8.88 3.50
C VAL A 249 -13.08 -7.78 2.94
N LEU A 250 -13.55 -7.09 1.91
CA LEU A 250 -12.86 -5.97 1.28
C LEU A 250 -13.86 -4.86 0.97
N THR A 251 -13.40 -3.67 0.63
CA THR A 251 -14.22 -2.57 0.09
C THR A 251 -13.99 -2.38 -1.40
N PRO A 252 -15.06 -2.37 -2.23
CA PRO A 252 -14.94 -2.10 -3.65
C PRO A 252 -14.82 -0.61 -3.98
N ASP A 253 -14.82 0.28 -2.98
CA ASP A 253 -14.82 1.74 -3.13
C ASP A 253 -13.73 2.36 -2.26
N GLU A 254 -12.62 2.75 -2.89
CA GLU A 254 -11.47 3.31 -2.17
C GLU A 254 -11.68 4.76 -1.74
N TRP A 255 -12.55 5.52 -2.40
CA TRP A 255 -12.61 6.96 -2.21
C TRP A 255 -12.97 7.37 -0.78
N PRO A 256 -13.98 6.74 -0.10
CA PRO A 256 -14.32 7.11 1.27
C PRO A 256 -13.17 6.90 2.26
N PHE A 257 -12.50 5.73 2.23
CA PHE A 257 -11.44 5.48 3.19
C PHE A 257 -10.18 6.33 2.90
N ARG A 258 -9.88 6.63 1.64
CA ARG A 258 -8.79 7.53 1.29
C ARG A 258 -9.01 8.93 1.82
N GLU A 259 -10.23 9.45 1.70
CA GLU A 259 -10.59 10.76 2.24
C GLU A 259 -10.46 10.78 3.77
N LEU A 260 -11.00 9.78 4.45
CA LEU A 260 -10.92 9.69 5.91
C LEU A 260 -9.47 9.54 6.40
N SER A 261 -8.63 8.84 5.66
CA SER A 261 -7.21 8.64 6.01
C SER A 261 -6.41 9.94 6.01
N THR A 262 -6.81 10.98 5.25
CA THR A 262 -6.09 12.26 5.18
C THR A 262 -6.05 13.03 6.50
N GLN A 263 -6.85 12.63 7.49
CA GLN A 263 -6.86 13.23 8.82
C GLN A 263 -5.62 12.89 9.66
N SER A 264 -4.78 11.98 9.19
CA SER A 264 -3.52 11.57 9.83
C SER A 264 -2.45 11.33 8.76
N PRO A 265 -1.16 11.47 9.07
CA PRO A 265 -0.11 10.92 8.23
C PRO A 265 -0.33 9.43 7.98
N TYR A 266 -0.16 8.96 6.74
CA TYR A 266 -0.22 7.53 6.45
C TYR A 266 0.55 7.13 5.18
N ASP A 267 1.19 5.98 5.26
CA ASP A 267 1.68 5.19 4.14
C ASP A 267 0.70 4.04 3.88
N TYR A 268 0.27 3.36 4.95
CA TYR A 268 -0.57 2.17 4.91
C TYR A 268 -1.89 2.37 5.64
N VAL A 269 -2.96 1.75 5.11
CA VAL A 269 -4.31 1.84 5.65
C VAL A 269 -4.79 0.49 6.15
N VAL A 270 -5.28 0.48 7.37
CA VAL A 270 -5.96 -0.66 8.01
C VAL A 270 -7.41 -0.30 8.25
N ILE A 271 -8.34 -1.11 7.77
CA ILE A 271 -9.77 -0.99 8.07
C ILE A 271 -10.12 -2.05 9.12
N LEU A 272 -10.37 -1.58 10.34
CA LEU A 272 -10.74 -2.41 11.47
C LEU A 272 -12.24 -2.56 11.53
N ILE A 273 -12.74 -3.78 11.34
CA ILE A 273 -14.17 -4.05 11.22
C ILE A 273 -14.74 -4.50 12.56
N ASN A 274 -15.78 -3.81 13.02
CA ASN A 274 -16.54 -4.19 14.23
C ASN A 274 -17.47 -5.38 13.96
N THR A 275 -16.93 -6.57 13.91
CA THR A 275 -17.71 -7.81 13.73
C THR A 275 -17.12 -8.93 14.58
N LYS A 276 -17.95 -9.91 14.93
CA LYS A 276 -17.52 -11.13 15.62
C LYS A 276 -17.05 -12.24 14.66
N LYS A 277 -17.20 -12.02 13.38
CA LYS A 277 -16.76 -12.96 12.34
C LYS A 277 -15.24 -12.86 12.21
N ASN A 278 -14.58 -13.99 12.14
CA ASN A 278 -13.15 -14.05 11.83
C ASN A 278 -12.98 -13.82 10.32
N CYS A 279 -12.60 -12.61 9.93
CA CYS A 279 -12.50 -12.18 8.54
C CYS A 279 -11.49 -11.09 8.34
N GLY A 280 -11.03 -10.96 7.11
CA GLY A 280 -10.10 -9.93 6.66
C GLY A 280 -9.75 -10.09 5.20
N GLY A 281 -8.80 -9.33 4.75
CA GLY A 281 -8.22 -9.41 3.41
C GLY A 281 -7.24 -8.28 3.16
N SER A 282 -6.32 -8.50 2.25
CA SER A 282 -5.25 -7.56 1.99
C SER A 282 -5.06 -7.30 0.50
N LEU A 283 -4.79 -6.05 0.17
CA LEU A 283 -4.33 -5.61 -1.15
C LEU A 283 -2.99 -4.89 -1.00
N TYR A 284 -1.98 -5.40 -1.70
CA TYR A 284 -0.62 -4.86 -1.63
C TYR A 284 -0.60 -3.36 -1.91
N ASN A 285 0.06 -2.61 -1.01
CA ASN A 285 0.24 -1.15 -1.08
C ASN A 285 -1.07 -0.38 -1.31
N ASN A 286 -2.21 -0.93 -0.87
CA ASN A 286 -3.51 -0.31 -1.03
C ASN A 286 -4.23 -0.20 0.33
N TYR A 287 -4.80 -1.30 0.86
CA TYR A 287 -5.38 -1.37 2.19
C TYR A 287 -5.49 -2.82 2.67
N ILE A 288 -5.66 -2.99 3.97
CA ILE A 288 -6.12 -4.25 4.57
C ILE A 288 -7.43 -4.04 5.30
N THR A 289 -8.21 -5.10 5.40
CA THR A 289 -9.33 -5.19 6.33
C THR A 289 -9.06 -6.30 7.34
N THR A 290 -9.46 -6.13 8.57
CA THR A 290 -9.34 -7.17 9.61
C THR A 290 -10.40 -7.00 10.69
N ALA A 291 -10.91 -8.10 11.21
CA ALA A 291 -11.70 -8.13 12.44
C ALA A 291 -10.83 -8.63 13.59
N ILE A 292 -11.04 -8.11 14.79
CA ILE A 292 -10.26 -8.49 15.98
C ILE A 292 -11.19 -9.12 17.01
N ASN A 293 -11.32 -10.45 16.98
CA ASN A 293 -12.27 -11.16 17.82
C ASN A 293 -11.83 -12.54 18.29
N SER A 294 -10.68 -13.04 17.85
CA SER A 294 -10.27 -14.42 18.10
C SER A 294 -8.91 -14.54 18.75
N GLN A 295 -8.60 -15.73 19.26
CA GLN A 295 -7.27 -16.05 19.76
C GLN A 295 -6.21 -16.09 18.64
N SER A 296 -6.65 -16.21 17.38
CA SER A 296 -5.78 -16.26 16.20
C SER A 296 -5.43 -14.87 15.64
N ASP A 297 -5.94 -13.78 16.22
CA ASP A 297 -5.77 -12.41 15.71
C ASP A 297 -4.30 -12.03 15.49
N ASN A 298 -3.42 -12.45 16.40
CA ASN A 298 -1.99 -12.13 16.30
C ASN A 298 -1.36 -12.63 15.01
N TYR A 299 -1.73 -13.83 14.59
CA TYR A 299 -1.23 -14.40 13.35
C TYR A 299 -1.84 -13.71 12.14
N ILE A 300 -3.17 -13.61 12.10
CA ILE A 300 -3.91 -13.02 10.97
C ILE A 300 -3.43 -11.60 10.69
N ILE A 301 -3.29 -10.77 11.72
CA ILE A 301 -2.81 -9.39 11.57
C ILE A 301 -1.42 -9.35 10.92
N ASN A 302 -0.47 -10.16 11.40
CA ASN A 302 0.88 -10.15 10.85
C ASN A 302 0.94 -10.73 9.45
N HIS A 303 0.13 -11.72 9.13
CA HIS A 303 -0.03 -12.29 7.80
C HIS A 303 -0.58 -11.25 6.82
N GLU A 304 -1.71 -10.61 7.12
CA GLU A 304 -2.33 -9.61 6.25
C GLU A 304 -1.44 -8.35 6.09
N ILE A 305 -0.76 -7.93 7.15
CA ILE A 305 0.21 -6.82 7.06
C ILE A 305 1.38 -7.18 6.14
N GLY A 306 1.83 -8.42 6.14
CA GLY A 306 2.89 -8.89 5.23
C GLY A 306 2.48 -8.77 3.76
N HIS A 307 1.28 -9.20 3.41
CA HIS A 307 0.73 -9.00 2.08
C HIS A 307 0.63 -7.52 1.73
N HIS A 308 0.16 -6.70 2.66
CA HIS A 308 -0.07 -5.28 2.43
C HIS A 308 1.23 -4.49 2.22
N ILE A 309 2.24 -4.73 3.06
CA ILE A 309 3.51 -3.99 3.02
C ILE A 309 4.44 -4.52 1.92
N ALA A 310 4.52 -5.84 1.74
CA ALA A 310 5.56 -6.45 0.93
C ALA A 310 5.04 -7.38 -0.18
N GLY A 311 3.72 -7.49 -0.38
CA GLY A 311 3.14 -8.32 -1.44
C GLY A 311 3.57 -9.79 -1.37
N VAL A 312 3.90 -10.29 -0.17
CA VAL A 312 4.27 -11.70 0.00
C VAL A 312 3.11 -12.60 -0.38
N ALA A 313 3.41 -13.76 -0.95
CA ALA A 313 2.40 -14.76 -1.28
C ALA A 313 1.90 -15.47 -0.01
N ASP A 314 0.72 -16.09 -0.09
CA ASP A 314 0.22 -16.94 0.98
C ASP A 314 1.19 -18.08 1.27
N GLU A 315 1.51 -18.26 2.55
CA GLU A 315 2.38 -19.34 3.02
C GLU A 315 1.65 -20.70 3.06
N PHE A 316 0.33 -20.69 2.86
CA PHE A 316 -0.51 -21.87 2.93
C PHE A 316 -0.69 -22.54 1.58
N TYR A 317 0.03 -23.62 1.37
CA TYR A 317 -0.39 -24.62 0.42
C TYR A 317 -1.44 -25.53 1.09
N LEU A 318 -2.72 -25.32 0.74
CA LEU A 318 -3.83 -26.28 0.71
C LEU A 318 -3.77 -27.52 1.66
N ASN A 319 -3.51 -27.32 2.94
CA ASN A 319 -3.88 -28.33 3.92
C ASN A 319 -4.78 -27.69 4.99
N ASP A 320 -5.98 -28.19 5.11
CA ASP A 320 -7.03 -27.78 6.07
C ASP A 320 -6.65 -27.95 7.56
N GLU A 321 -5.39 -28.20 7.89
CA GLU A 321 -4.91 -28.30 9.25
C GLU A 321 -4.38 -26.96 9.73
N ALA A 322 -5.16 -26.32 10.60
CA ALA A 322 -4.74 -25.15 11.34
C ALA A 322 -3.49 -25.49 12.17
N LEU A 323 -2.35 -24.88 11.85
CA LEU A 323 -1.16 -24.99 12.68
C LEU A 323 -1.44 -24.37 14.06
N PRO A 324 -0.93 -24.96 15.14
CA PRO A 324 -1.03 -24.38 16.49
C PRO A 324 -0.39 -22.98 16.51
N THR A 325 -1.13 -21.99 17.02
CA THR A 325 -0.74 -20.56 17.05
C THR A 325 0.61 -20.29 17.73
N ASP A 326 1.09 -21.18 18.56
CA ASP A 326 2.34 -21.02 19.33
C ASP A 326 3.60 -21.42 18.55
N SER A 327 3.47 -22.01 17.36
CA SER A 327 4.58 -22.52 16.56
C SER A 327 4.79 -21.79 15.23
N ILE A 328 4.06 -20.68 14.98
CA ILE A 328 4.15 -19.97 13.70
C ILE A 328 5.41 -19.10 13.71
N VAL A 329 6.38 -19.52 12.92
CA VAL A 329 7.57 -18.74 12.60
C VAL A 329 7.46 -18.37 11.13
N PHE A 330 7.33 -17.07 10.83
CA PHE A 330 7.43 -16.58 9.45
C PHE A 330 8.77 -16.99 8.85
N SER A 331 8.77 -17.39 7.59
CA SER A 331 10.00 -17.80 6.92
C SER A 331 11.05 -16.69 6.92
N HIS A 332 12.33 -17.06 6.82
CA HIS A 332 13.43 -16.09 6.71
C HIS A 332 13.21 -15.17 5.51
N ASP A 333 12.74 -15.69 4.39
CA ASP A 333 12.49 -14.92 3.17
C ASP A 333 11.38 -13.90 3.36
N TYR A 334 10.31 -14.23 4.11
CA TYR A 334 9.24 -13.31 4.50
C TYR A 334 9.80 -12.10 5.28
N VAL A 335 10.60 -12.37 6.32
CA VAL A 335 11.21 -11.31 7.14
C VAL A 335 12.16 -10.46 6.29
N GLU A 336 12.93 -11.06 5.41
CA GLU A 336 13.89 -10.36 4.55
C GLU A 336 13.20 -9.41 3.57
N ILE A 337 12.14 -9.84 2.87
CA ILE A 337 11.45 -8.99 1.90
C ILE A 337 10.74 -7.82 2.57
N ILE A 338 10.11 -8.04 3.72
CA ILE A 338 9.49 -6.96 4.50
C ILE A 338 10.55 -5.94 4.92
N ASN A 339 11.70 -6.38 5.43
CA ASN A 339 12.79 -5.47 5.78
C ASN A 339 13.24 -4.61 4.60
N LYS A 340 13.40 -5.21 3.42
CA LYS A 340 13.77 -4.50 2.19
C LYS A 340 12.75 -3.42 1.82
N VAL A 341 11.47 -3.71 1.94
CA VAL A 341 10.41 -2.73 1.64
C VAL A 341 10.38 -1.64 2.69
N LEU A 342 10.42 -1.97 3.99
CA LEU A 342 10.46 -0.98 5.07
C LEU A 342 11.67 -0.04 4.95
N ASP A 343 12.81 -0.55 4.48
CA ASP A 343 14.02 0.24 4.23
C ASP A 343 13.82 1.33 3.16
N LEU A 344 12.85 1.19 2.26
CA LEU A 344 12.52 2.27 1.31
C LEU A 344 11.97 3.52 2.00
N TYR A 345 11.30 3.36 3.14
CA TYR A 345 10.64 4.45 3.87
C TYR A 345 11.54 5.06 4.96
N THR A 346 12.38 4.27 5.61
CA THR A 346 13.07 4.66 6.85
C THR A 346 14.51 5.15 6.68
N LYS A 347 15.04 5.25 5.44
CA LYS A 347 16.44 5.69 5.18
C LYS A 347 16.56 7.02 4.48
#